data_9d916bfa5fc515bccbd81000faafdce3
#
_entry.id   9d916bfa5fc515bccbd81000faafdce3
#
_cell.length_a   1.000
_cell.length_b   1.000
_cell.length_c   1.000
_cell.angle_alpha   90.00
_cell.angle_beta   90.00
_cell.angle_gamma   90.00
#
_symmetry.space_group_name_H-M   'P 1'
#
loop_
_entity.id
_entity.type
_entity.pdbx_description
1 polymer ?
#
loop_
_entity_poly.entity_id
_entity_poly.type
_entity_poly.pdbx_seq_one_letter_code
_entity_poly.pdbx_strand_id
1 'polypeptide(L)'
;MILVLKPNTLPESLEYKQLLAHLANLPGISTRIHSETGIEQTLTEIYLIGNTKALSIEDMQCLSCVDRVVRVSEEYRVLGRHQSDDRPTYFEYNGVRFGQDTLNVFAGLCAVDTLEHVELMMKALRD
;
A
#
# COMPACT_ATOMS: atom_id res chain seq x y z
N MET A 1 1.83 -7.54 5.16
CA MET A 1 1.25 -8.16 3.93
C MET A 1 -0.25 -7.96 3.99
N ILE A 2 -0.89 -7.71 2.85
CA ILE A 2 -2.34 -7.49 2.78
C ILE A 2 -2.90 -8.52 1.79
N LEU A 3 -3.90 -9.26 2.23
CA LEU A 3 -4.69 -10.13 1.35
C LEU A 3 -5.96 -9.38 0.96
N VAL A 4 -6.19 -9.18 -0.32
CA VAL A 4 -7.43 -8.63 -0.86
C VAL A 4 -8.28 -9.80 -1.30
N LEU A 5 -9.49 -9.91 -0.74
CA LEU A 5 -10.39 -11.00 -1.07
C LEU A 5 -11.18 -10.70 -2.35
N LYS A 6 -11.68 -11.75 -2.98
CA LYS A 6 -12.61 -11.62 -4.11
C LYS A 6 -13.83 -10.83 -3.68
N PRO A 7 -14.35 -9.93 -4.54
CA PRO A 7 -15.55 -9.15 -4.21
C PRO A 7 -16.71 -10.04 -3.75
N ASN A 8 -17.48 -9.52 -2.80
CA ASN A 8 -18.64 -10.20 -2.24
C ASN A 8 -18.36 -11.56 -1.59
N THR A 9 -17.12 -11.79 -1.11
CA THR A 9 -16.80 -12.96 -0.29
C THR A 9 -17.59 -12.89 1.03
N LEU A 10 -18.46 -13.87 1.26
CA LEU A 10 -19.32 -13.90 2.45
C LEU A 10 -18.55 -14.44 3.67
N PRO A 11 -18.69 -13.82 4.86
CA PRO A 11 -18.06 -14.30 6.09
C PRO A 11 -18.49 -15.71 6.51
N GLU A 12 -19.69 -16.13 6.12
CA GLU A 12 -20.21 -17.46 6.41
C GLU A 12 -19.73 -18.54 5.44
N SER A 13 -19.12 -18.17 4.31
CA SER A 13 -18.66 -19.13 3.30
C SER A 13 -17.58 -20.06 3.87
N LEU A 14 -17.53 -21.26 3.34
CA LEU A 14 -16.57 -22.28 3.76
C LEU A 14 -15.14 -21.82 3.48
N GLU A 15 -14.93 -21.21 2.32
CA GLU A 15 -13.61 -20.71 1.88
C GLU A 15 -13.08 -19.62 2.81
N TYR A 16 -13.95 -18.71 3.23
CA TYR A 16 -13.56 -17.64 4.17
C TYR A 16 -13.18 -18.21 5.54
N LYS A 17 -13.96 -19.16 6.07
CA LYS A 17 -13.67 -19.83 7.34
C LYS A 17 -12.36 -20.62 7.28
N GLN A 18 -12.12 -21.33 6.18
CA GLN A 18 -10.88 -22.06 5.94
C GLN A 18 -9.68 -21.11 5.86
N LEU A 19 -9.83 -19.96 5.17
CA LEU A 19 -8.80 -18.93 5.14
C LEU A 19 -8.45 -18.44 6.54
N LEU A 20 -9.46 -18.05 7.33
CA LEU A 20 -9.20 -17.57 8.69
C LEU A 20 -8.56 -18.64 9.58
N ALA A 21 -8.99 -19.89 9.48
CA ALA A 21 -8.38 -21.01 10.20
C ALA A 21 -6.91 -21.22 9.79
N HIS A 22 -6.61 -21.12 8.49
CA HIS A 22 -5.24 -21.18 7.98
C HIS A 22 -4.37 -20.04 8.57
N LEU A 23 -4.87 -18.80 8.49
CA LEU A 23 -4.15 -17.63 8.98
C LEU A 23 -3.93 -17.66 10.51
N ALA A 24 -4.89 -18.19 11.26
CA ALA A 24 -4.77 -18.33 12.72
C ALA A 24 -3.67 -19.31 13.16
N ASN A 25 -3.29 -20.24 12.29
CA ASN A 25 -2.23 -21.20 12.54
C ASN A 25 -0.82 -20.69 12.15
N LEU A 26 -0.71 -19.49 11.57
CA LEU A 26 0.59 -18.93 11.20
C LEU A 26 1.33 -18.39 12.43
N PRO A 27 2.51 -18.91 12.76
CA PRO A 27 3.24 -18.48 13.96
C PRO A 27 3.76 -17.04 13.82
N GLY A 28 3.55 -16.24 14.86
CA GLY A 28 4.05 -14.86 14.92
C GLY A 28 3.34 -13.87 13.97
N ILE A 29 2.15 -14.24 13.48
CA ILE A 29 1.30 -13.41 12.64
C ILE A 29 0.01 -13.11 13.39
N SER A 30 -0.38 -11.85 13.41
CA SER A 30 -1.72 -11.42 13.80
C SER A 30 -2.49 -10.92 12.58
N THR A 31 -3.81 -11.07 12.61
CA THR A 31 -4.68 -10.68 11.51
C THR A 31 -5.58 -9.54 11.93
N ARG A 32 -5.82 -8.61 11.01
CA ARG A 32 -6.82 -7.55 11.16
C ARG A 32 -7.66 -7.52 9.90
N ILE A 33 -8.97 -7.63 10.06
CA ILE A 33 -9.93 -7.65 8.94
C ILE A 33 -10.51 -6.25 8.79
N HIS A 34 -10.58 -5.79 7.56
CA HIS A 34 -11.23 -4.55 7.15
C HIS A 34 -12.19 -4.85 6.00
N SER A 35 -13.43 -4.39 6.11
CA SER A 35 -14.45 -4.57 5.07
C SER A 35 -15.14 -3.25 4.78
N GLU A 36 -15.23 -2.92 3.50
CA GLU A 36 -15.93 -1.75 2.99
C GLU A 36 -17.06 -2.19 2.08
N THR A 37 -18.26 -1.72 2.38
CA THR A 37 -19.45 -2.00 1.58
C THR A 37 -19.76 -0.81 0.69
N GLY A 38 -19.58 -1.00 -0.60
CA GLY A 38 -20.00 -0.07 -1.64
C GLY A 38 -21.42 -0.33 -2.11
N ILE A 39 -21.87 0.43 -3.12
CA ILE A 39 -23.20 0.27 -3.72
C ILE A 39 -23.33 -1.07 -4.48
N GLU A 40 -22.27 -1.47 -5.19
CA GLU A 40 -22.29 -2.66 -6.07
C GLU A 40 -21.63 -3.87 -5.46
N GLN A 41 -20.64 -3.66 -4.57
CA GLN A 41 -19.85 -4.77 -4.03
C GLN A 41 -19.30 -4.45 -2.64
N THR A 42 -19.02 -5.52 -1.88
CA THR A 42 -18.26 -5.45 -0.64
C THR A 42 -16.83 -5.93 -0.91
N LEU A 43 -15.85 -5.11 -0.49
CA LEU A 43 -14.44 -5.46 -0.52
C LEU A 43 -13.97 -5.80 0.89
N THR A 44 -13.25 -6.90 1.02
CA THR A 44 -12.65 -7.31 2.29
C THR A 44 -11.14 -7.45 2.13
N GLU A 45 -10.41 -6.83 3.04
CA GLU A 45 -8.96 -6.89 3.14
C GLU A 45 -8.55 -7.50 4.48
N ILE A 46 -7.56 -8.37 4.47
CA ILE A 46 -6.99 -8.96 5.68
C ILE A 46 -5.54 -8.54 5.79
N TYR A 47 -5.24 -7.76 6.81
CA TYR A 47 -3.90 -7.31 7.14
C TYR A 47 -3.18 -8.38 7.96
N LEU A 48 -2.08 -8.90 7.45
CA LEU A 48 -1.18 -9.79 8.17
C LEU A 48 -0.06 -8.94 8.79
N ILE A 49 -0.01 -8.94 10.11
CA ILE A 49 0.92 -8.12 10.90
C ILE A 49 1.85 -9.05 11.67
N GLY A 50 3.16 -8.82 11.55
CA GLY A 50 4.19 -9.63 12.19
C GLY A 50 5.27 -10.04 11.20
N ASN A 51 5.90 -11.20 11.40
CA ASN A 51 6.98 -11.69 10.54
C ASN A 51 6.44 -12.25 9.20
N THR A 52 5.94 -11.37 8.36
CA THR A 52 5.39 -11.75 7.03
C THR A 52 6.47 -12.03 5.98
N LYS A 53 7.77 -11.82 6.28
CA LYS A 53 8.86 -12.11 5.32
C LYS A 53 8.98 -13.60 5.00
N ALA A 54 8.61 -14.46 5.95
CA ALA A 54 8.64 -15.91 5.78
C ALA A 54 7.47 -16.47 4.96
N LEU A 55 6.44 -15.65 4.68
CA LEU A 55 5.28 -16.09 3.92
C LEU A 55 5.53 -15.92 2.42
N SER A 56 5.25 -16.96 1.63
CA SER A 56 5.24 -16.89 0.18
C SER A 56 4.00 -16.11 -0.32
N ILE A 57 4.19 -15.24 -1.30
CA ILE A 57 3.07 -14.54 -1.96
C ILE A 57 2.23 -15.56 -2.74
N GLU A 58 2.91 -16.48 -3.42
CA GLU A 58 2.30 -17.51 -4.26
C GLU A 58 1.37 -18.41 -3.43
N ASP A 59 1.83 -18.87 -2.26
CA ASP A 59 1.04 -19.72 -1.37
C ASP A 59 -0.21 -19.00 -0.87
N MET A 60 -0.07 -17.73 -0.48
CA MET A 60 -1.21 -16.91 -0.03
C MET A 60 -2.20 -16.62 -1.17
N GLN A 61 -1.70 -16.45 -2.40
CA GLN A 61 -2.53 -16.16 -3.57
C GLN A 61 -3.28 -17.39 -4.07
N CYS A 62 -2.78 -18.59 -3.80
CA CYS A 62 -3.47 -19.85 -4.13
C CYS A 62 -4.71 -20.13 -3.26
N LEU A 63 -4.93 -19.39 -2.18
CA LEU A 63 -6.10 -19.58 -1.32
C LEU A 63 -7.38 -19.15 -2.05
N SER A 64 -8.42 -19.99 -2.00
CA SER A 64 -9.58 -19.95 -2.92
C SER A 64 -10.33 -18.63 -2.96
N CYS A 65 -10.43 -17.91 -1.85
CA CYS A 65 -11.14 -16.62 -1.77
C CYS A 65 -10.22 -15.40 -1.89
N VAL A 66 -8.91 -15.58 -2.05
CA VAL A 66 -7.96 -14.49 -2.25
C VAL A 66 -7.96 -14.08 -3.73
N ASP A 67 -8.10 -12.79 -4.00
CA ASP A 67 -7.96 -12.19 -5.32
C ASP A 67 -6.51 -11.82 -5.61
N ARG A 68 -5.90 -11.08 -4.68
CA ARG A 68 -4.50 -10.66 -4.80
C ARG A 68 -3.83 -10.49 -3.43
N VAL A 69 -2.52 -10.56 -3.45
CA VAL A 69 -1.66 -10.36 -2.28
C VAL A 69 -0.77 -9.14 -2.50
N VAL A 70 -0.77 -8.21 -1.54
CA VAL A 70 0.09 -7.02 -1.58
C VAL A 70 1.10 -7.11 -0.45
N ARG A 71 2.38 -7.18 -0.80
CA ARG A 71 3.45 -7.09 0.19
C ARG A 71 3.81 -5.62 0.41
N VAL A 72 3.54 -5.12 1.61
CA VAL A 72 4.05 -3.82 2.03
C VAL A 72 5.47 -4.04 2.54
N SER A 73 6.46 -3.91 1.66
CA SER A 73 7.87 -4.04 2.05
C SER A 73 8.52 -2.68 2.25
N GLU A 74 9.52 -2.64 3.13
CA GLU A 74 10.32 -1.43 3.37
C GLU A 74 11.16 -1.03 2.14
N GLU A 75 11.38 -1.95 1.21
CA GLU A 75 12.20 -1.76 0.01
C GLU A 75 11.71 -0.63 -0.91
N TYR A 76 10.43 -0.27 -0.84
CA TYR A 76 9.85 0.82 -1.64
C TYR A 76 9.94 2.21 -0.96
N ARG A 77 10.52 2.29 0.24
CA ARG A 77 10.66 3.54 0.97
C ARG A 77 12.06 4.12 0.77
N VAL A 78 12.26 4.80 -0.36
CA VAL A 78 13.55 5.40 -0.71
C VAL A 78 14.00 6.45 0.32
N LEU A 79 13.05 7.21 0.88
CA LEU A 79 13.32 8.28 1.84
C LEU A 79 12.90 7.94 3.28
N GLY A 80 12.42 6.72 3.53
CA GLY A 80 12.02 6.28 4.86
C GLY A 80 13.21 5.90 5.73
N ARG A 81 13.08 6.10 7.04
CA ARG A 81 14.03 5.52 8.01
C ARG A 81 13.80 4.02 8.08
N HIS A 82 14.87 3.26 7.93
CA HIS A 82 14.89 1.81 8.15
C HIS A 82 15.40 1.53 9.55
N GLN A 83 14.86 0.49 10.21
CA GLN A 83 15.26 0.12 11.57
C GLN A 83 16.76 -0.19 11.72
N SER A 84 17.43 -0.49 10.61
CA SER A 84 18.86 -0.85 10.57
C SER A 84 19.79 0.30 10.21
N ASP A 85 19.28 1.46 9.80
CA ASP A 85 20.09 2.59 9.36
C ASP A 85 19.42 3.93 9.69
N ASP A 86 19.96 4.63 10.71
CA ASP A 86 19.48 5.94 11.17
C ASP A 86 19.97 7.11 10.30
N ARG A 87 20.77 6.84 9.27
CA ARG A 87 21.30 7.90 8.41
C ARG A 87 20.22 8.53 7.56
N PRO A 88 20.18 9.86 7.43
CA PRO A 88 19.25 10.53 6.54
C PRO A 88 19.48 10.09 5.09
N THR A 89 18.41 9.65 4.43
CA THR A 89 18.44 9.33 3.01
C THR A 89 18.12 10.59 2.22
N TYR A 90 18.88 10.86 1.17
CA TYR A 90 18.60 11.96 0.24
C TYR A 90 18.92 11.54 -1.20
N PHE A 91 18.28 12.22 -2.13
CA PHE A 91 18.66 12.20 -3.55
C PHE A 91 18.53 13.60 -4.13
N GLU A 92 19.15 13.80 -5.28
CA GLU A 92 19.05 15.06 -6.03
C GLU A 92 18.47 14.79 -7.42
N TYR A 93 17.57 15.66 -7.83
CA TYR A 93 16.98 15.63 -9.16
C TYR A 93 16.87 17.05 -9.70
N ASN A 94 17.47 17.32 -10.87
CA ASN A 94 17.53 18.64 -11.50
C ASN A 94 18.00 19.77 -10.58
N GLY A 95 19.01 19.52 -9.74
CA GLY A 95 19.56 20.49 -8.80
C GLY A 95 18.70 20.72 -7.54
N VAL A 96 17.60 19.98 -7.39
CA VAL A 96 16.75 20.02 -6.18
C VAL A 96 17.06 18.82 -5.30
N ARG A 97 17.42 19.11 -4.06
CA ARG A 97 17.70 18.08 -3.06
C ARG A 97 16.41 17.66 -2.35
N PHE A 98 16.17 16.35 -2.32
CA PHE A 98 15.07 15.71 -1.61
C PHE A 98 15.62 14.89 -0.45
N GLY A 99 15.23 15.21 0.78
CA GLY A 99 15.73 14.51 1.96
C GLY A 99 14.91 14.83 3.19
N GLN A 100 15.29 14.21 4.31
CA GLN A 100 14.60 14.42 5.59
C GLN A 100 14.93 15.80 6.22
N ASP A 101 16.01 16.43 5.77
CA ASP A 101 16.50 17.72 6.21
C ASP A 101 16.05 18.88 5.30
N THR A 102 15.24 18.61 4.28
CA THR A 102 14.74 19.59 3.34
C THR A 102 13.21 19.64 3.33
N LEU A 103 12.65 20.83 3.23
CA LEU A 103 11.23 21.02 2.96
C LEU A 103 11.04 21.22 1.45
N ASN A 104 10.41 20.24 0.81
CA ASN A 104 10.05 20.32 -0.61
C ASN A 104 8.54 20.46 -0.74
N VAL A 105 8.08 21.45 -1.47
CA VAL A 105 6.66 21.70 -1.74
C VAL A 105 6.38 21.32 -3.19
N PHE A 106 5.46 20.39 -3.39
CA PHE A 106 4.95 20.01 -4.71
C PHE A 106 3.63 20.72 -4.92
N ALA A 107 3.61 21.60 -5.92
CA ALA A 107 2.41 22.32 -6.29
C ALA A 107 2.15 22.17 -7.79
N GLY A 108 0.90 22.05 -8.17
CA GLY A 108 0.52 21.87 -9.57
C GLY A 108 -0.98 21.66 -9.74
N LEU A 109 -1.39 21.48 -11.01
CA LEU A 109 -2.76 21.16 -11.35
C LEU A 109 -3.09 19.71 -10.98
N CYS A 110 -4.31 19.47 -10.46
CA CYS A 110 -4.80 18.12 -10.22
C CYS A 110 -5.12 17.35 -11.51
N ALA A 111 -5.36 18.07 -12.62
CA ALA A 111 -5.50 17.53 -13.96
C ALA A 111 -4.85 18.46 -14.97
N VAL A 112 -4.12 17.90 -15.94
CA VAL A 112 -3.52 18.64 -17.06
C VAL A 112 -4.48 18.53 -18.25
N ASP A 113 -5.29 19.57 -18.44
CA ASP A 113 -6.32 19.62 -19.50
C ASP A 113 -5.90 20.51 -20.67
N THR A 114 -5.38 21.71 -20.41
CA THR A 114 -4.93 22.62 -21.44
C THR A 114 -3.54 23.18 -21.15
N LEU A 115 -2.80 23.52 -22.21
CA LEU A 115 -1.49 24.19 -22.11
C LEU A 115 -1.61 25.55 -21.40
N GLU A 116 -2.68 26.30 -21.68
CA GLU A 116 -2.94 27.60 -21.08
C GLU A 116 -3.05 27.52 -19.55
N HIS A 117 -3.77 26.52 -19.03
CA HIS A 117 -3.88 26.29 -17.58
C HIS A 117 -2.53 25.90 -16.93
N VAL A 118 -1.72 25.14 -17.64
CA VAL A 118 -0.37 24.79 -17.15
C VAL A 118 0.51 26.04 -17.08
N GLU A 119 0.53 26.85 -18.12
CA GLU A 119 1.31 28.10 -18.17
C GLU A 119 0.87 29.10 -17.11
N LEU A 120 -0.44 29.26 -16.89
CA LEU A 120 -0.99 30.12 -15.85
C LEU A 120 -0.56 29.67 -14.45
N MET A 121 -0.65 28.38 -14.17
CA MET A 121 -0.23 27.82 -12.88
C MET A 121 1.28 27.98 -12.67
N MET A 122 2.09 27.65 -13.66
CA MET A 122 3.54 27.81 -13.58
C MET A 122 3.95 29.26 -13.30
N LYS A 123 3.26 30.23 -13.93
CA LYS A 123 3.50 31.63 -13.71
C LYS A 123 3.13 32.06 -12.28
N ALA A 124 1.98 31.64 -11.80
CA ALA A 124 1.53 31.94 -10.43
C ALA A 124 2.40 31.30 -9.31
N LEU A 125 3.11 30.21 -9.61
CA LEU A 125 4.02 29.58 -8.66
C LEU A 125 5.44 30.19 -8.65
N ARG A 126 5.79 30.93 -9.71
CA ARG A 126 7.11 31.57 -9.84
C ARG A 126 7.15 32.96 -9.18
N ASP A 127 6.03 33.69 -9.16
CA ASP A 127 5.88 35.03 -8.59
C ASP A 127 5.64 34.97 -7.09
#